data_784077eaa7287cd8df85c58be206a408
#
_entry.id   784077eaa7287cd8df85c58be206a408
#
_cell.length_a   1.000
_cell.length_b   1.000
_cell.length_c   1.000
_cell.angle_alpha   90.00
_cell.angle_beta   90.00
_cell.angle_gamma   90.00
#
_symmetry.space_group_name_H-M   'P 1'
#
loop_
_entity.id
_entity.type
_entity.pdbx_description
1 polymer ?
#
loop_
_entity_poly.entity_id
_entity_poly.type
_entity_poly.pdbx_seq_one_letter_code
_entity_poly.pdbx_strand_id
1 'polypeptide(L)'
;MRLPSLTRLCVAILIVAASAPTYGQLAPSVGYLFPPVVAAGKTTTVQLGGYDFTSDMQYFIADEQLTLKANGEALSDNFVPTPPFWFGEKGFAAAMPIPREIPAEITVPPKYAPQLVHWQVANANGSSGTGVLAITSTPQTLEDRYRDEPQRLAKLPVGVSGRLSKIAEVDRYEFVASKTGTVTVTLMARRLGVNLNGVIQVHDADDKLLVDSADTLGHDTSVSFAVTAKQRYTVTLHDVDFRGNRAFVYN
;
A
#
# COMPACT_ATOMS: atom_id res chain seq x y z
N MET A 1 -17.87 -53.69 46.65
CA MET A 1 -17.40 -53.90 45.30
C MET A 1 -17.25 -52.49 44.66
N ARG A 2 -15.99 -52.06 44.50
CA ARG A 2 -15.69 -50.71 44.01
C ARG A 2 -15.63 -50.73 42.48
N LEU A 3 -16.49 -50.01 41.84
CA LEU A 3 -16.36 -49.65 40.44
C LEU A 3 -15.46 -48.42 40.32
N PRO A 4 -14.27 -48.59 39.84
CA PRO A 4 -13.53 -47.40 39.43
C PRO A 4 -12.97 -47.62 38.03
N SER A 5 -12.77 -46.64 37.34
CA SER A 5 -11.80 -46.44 36.29
C SER A 5 -12.37 -45.98 34.95
N LEU A 6 -13.49 -46.52 34.48
CA LEU A 6 -13.99 -46.10 33.18
C LEU A 6 -14.50 -44.65 33.17
N THR A 7 -15.24 -44.22 34.20
CA THR A 7 -15.78 -42.85 34.27
C THR A 7 -14.69 -41.80 34.45
N ARG A 8 -13.63 -42.12 35.20
CA ARG A 8 -12.48 -41.23 35.35
C ARG A 8 -11.62 -41.13 34.09
N LEU A 9 -11.52 -42.24 33.34
CA LEU A 9 -10.82 -42.29 32.09
C LEU A 9 -11.54 -41.45 31.00
N CYS A 10 -12.87 -41.56 30.94
CA CYS A 10 -13.69 -40.76 30.01
C CYS A 10 -13.64 -39.29 30.31
N VAL A 11 -13.63 -38.84 31.58
CA VAL A 11 -13.49 -37.44 31.98
C VAL A 11 -12.08 -36.92 31.65
N ALA A 12 -11.03 -37.72 31.86
CA ALA A 12 -9.66 -37.32 31.49
C ALA A 12 -9.49 -37.21 29.96
N ILE A 13 -10.10 -38.11 29.19
CA ILE A 13 -10.06 -38.03 27.71
C ILE A 13 -10.88 -36.82 27.21
N LEU A 14 -12.02 -36.49 27.82
CA LEU A 14 -12.78 -35.29 27.48
C LEU A 14 -12.02 -33.99 27.76
N ILE A 15 -11.28 -33.93 28.88
CA ILE A 15 -10.46 -32.75 29.22
C ILE A 15 -9.27 -32.60 28.27
N VAL A 16 -8.64 -33.68 27.84
CA VAL A 16 -7.54 -33.65 26.86
C VAL A 16 -8.06 -33.32 25.45
N ALA A 17 -9.26 -33.75 25.08
CA ALA A 17 -9.87 -33.37 23.81
C ALA A 17 -10.30 -31.86 23.78
N ALA A 18 -10.63 -31.30 24.93
CA ALA A 18 -10.98 -29.88 25.04
C ALA A 18 -9.75 -28.92 25.01
N SER A 19 -8.55 -29.46 25.13
CA SER A 19 -7.29 -28.68 25.05
C SER A 19 -6.62 -28.77 23.66
N ALA A 20 -7.37 -29.07 22.59
CA ALA A 20 -6.85 -28.85 21.25
C ALA A 20 -6.45 -27.38 21.16
N PRO A 21 -5.24 -27.05 20.70
CA PRO A 21 -4.86 -25.67 20.52
C PRO A 21 -5.85 -25.05 19.54
N THR A 22 -6.73 -24.21 20.04
CA THR A 22 -7.48 -23.30 19.17
C THR A 22 -6.44 -22.35 18.63
N TYR A 23 -6.06 -22.55 17.39
CA TYR A 23 -5.32 -21.52 16.65
C TYR A 23 -6.24 -20.31 16.60
N GLY A 24 -6.07 -19.37 17.52
CA GLY A 24 -6.80 -18.12 17.53
C GLY A 24 -6.50 -17.37 16.23
N GLN A 25 -7.50 -16.73 15.66
CA GLN A 25 -7.26 -15.79 14.58
C GLN A 25 -6.23 -14.76 15.05
N LEU A 26 -5.33 -14.37 14.17
CA LEU A 26 -4.34 -13.35 14.45
C LEU A 26 -5.00 -11.96 14.51
N ALA A 27 -4.38 -11.04 15.25
CA ALA A 27 -4.75 -9.64 15.16
C ALA A 27 -4.51 -9.14 13.72
N PRO A 28 -5.34 -8.22 13.21
CA PRO A 28 -5.18 -7.72 11.85
C PRO A 28 -3.85 -6.98 11.67
N SER A 29 -3.32 -7.02 10.46
CA SER A 29 -2.11 -6.28 10.10
C SER A 29 -2.36 -5.44 8.85
N VAL A 30 -2.03 -4.15 8.93
CA VAL A 30 -2.14 -3.21 7.81
C VAL A 30 -0.98 -3.41 6.85
N GLY A 31 -1.26 -3.52 5.56
CA GLY A 31 -0.28 -3.62 4.50
C GLY A 31 -0.16 -2.34 3.68
N TYR A 32 -1.26 -1.84 3.13
CA TYR A 32 -1.29 -0.65 2.28
C TYR A 32 -2.69 -0.04 2.17
N LEU A 33 -2.74 1.18 1.65
CA LEU A 33 -3.93 1.87 1.19
C LEU A 33 -3.69 2.34 -0.25
N PHE A 34 -4.63 2.10 -1.16
CA PHE A 34 -4.52 2.53 -2.56
C PHE A 34 -5.81 3.16 -3.08
N PRO A 35 -5.75 4.36 -3.70
CA PRO A 35 -4.58 5.23 -3.84
C PRO A 35 -4.09 5.76 -2.50
N PRO A 36 -2.75 5.88 -2.28
CA PRO A 36 -2.18 6.26 -0.98
C PRO A 36 -2.25 7.77 -0.71
N VAL A 37 -2.62 8.55 -1.71
CA VAL A 37 -2.78 10.01 -1.62
C VAL A 37 -4.18 10.40 -2.06
N VAL A 38 -4.86 11.18 -1.22
CA VAL A 38 -6.22 11.65 -1.48
C VAL A 38 -6.29 13.19 -1.49
N ALA A 39 -7.20 13.73 -2.29
CA ALA A 39 -7.36 15.17 -2.40
C ALA A 39 -8.35 15.72 -1.37
N ALA A 40 -8.06 16.92 -0.84
CA ALA A 40 -9.00 17.67 -0.01
C ALA A 40 -10.29 18.01 -0.79
N GLY A 41 -11.40 18.07 -0.07
CA GLY A 41 -12.72 18.40 -0.62
C GLY A 41 -13.40 17.29 -1.41
N LYS A 42 -12.97 16.04 -1.26
CA LYS A 42 -13.50 14.90 -2.01
C LYS A 42 -13.73 13.68 -1.12
N THR A 43 -14.65 12.83 -1.57
CA THR A 43 -14.69 11.43 -1.16
C THR A 43 -13.94 10.61 -2.21
N THR A 44 -12.97 9.83 -1.76
CA THR A 44 -12.14 8.98 -2.62
C THR A 44 -12.36 7.52 -2.25
N THR A 45 -12.68 6.69 -3.25
CA THR A 45 -12.71 5.24 -3.08
C THR A 45 -11.27 4.73 -3.00
N VAL A 46 -11.01 3.91 -2.00
CA VAL A 46 -9.69 3.33 -1.75
C VAL A 46 -9.82 1.82 -1.51
N GLN A 47 -8.71 1.11 -1.66
CA GLN A 47 -8.56 -0.29 -1.25
C GLN A 47 -7.65 -0.36 -0.03
N LEU A 48 -8.14 -0.95 1.04
CA LEU A 48 -7.35 -1.25 2.23
C LEU A 48 -6.81 -2.67 2.10
N GLY A 49 -5.52 -2.83 1.96
CA GLY A 49 -4.86 -4.13 1.88
C GLY A 49 -4.15 -4.47 3.19
N GLY A 50 -4.27 -5.73 3.61
CA GLY A 50 -3.65 -6.20 4.84
C GLY A 50 -3.84 -7.69 5.06
N TYR A 51 -3.66 -8.13 6.29
CA TYR A 51 -3.79 -9.53 6.67
C TYR A 51 -4.76 -9.70 7.82
N ASP A 52 -5.40 -10.88 7.84
CA ASP A 52 -6.30 -11.31 8.92
C ASP A 52 -7.47 -10.34 9.17
N PHE A 53 -7.94 -9.68 8.12
CA PHE A 53 -9.15 -8.88 8.16
C PHE A 53 -10.37 -9.78 8.29
N THR A 54 -11.23 -9.47 9.25
CA THR A 54 -12.44 -10.23 9.61
C THR A 54 -13.69 -9.38 9.42
N SER A 55 -14.86 -10.00 9.48
CA SER A 55 -16.14 -9.27 9.29
C SER A 55 -16.49 -8.30 10.43
N ASP A 56 -15.88 -8.47 11.61
CA ASP A 56 -16.06 -7.59 12.79
C ASP A 56 -15.07 -6.42 12.83
N MET A 57 -14.35 -6.17 11.74
CA MET A 57 -13.34 -5.10 11.67
C MET A 57 -13.92 -3.72 11.96
N GLN A 58 -13.19 -2.97 12.77
CA GLN A 58 -13.39 -1.55 13.00
C GLN A 58 -12.26 -0.74 12.36
N TYR A 59 -12.57 0.42 11.85
CA TYR A 59 -11.66 1.28 11.09
C TYR A 59 -11.51 2.61 11.80
N PHE A 60 -10.27 3.04 11.97
CA PHE A 60 -9.94 4.27 12.67
C PHE A 60 -9.06 5.15 11.80
N ILE A 61 -9.30 6.43 11.84
CA ILE A 61 -8.47 7.46 11.24
C ILE A 61 -8.15 8.49 12.30
N ALA A 62 -6.89 8.94 12.35
CA ALA A 62 -6.37 9.71 13.49
C ALA A 62 -6.85 11.17 13.55
N ASP A 63 -7.70 11.61 12.65
CA ASP A 63 -8.25 12.96 12.62
C ASP A 63 -9.78 12.92 12.51
N GLU A 64 -10.47 13.53 13.48
CA GLU A 64 -11.93 13.52 13.59
C GLU A 64 -12.64 14.26 12.43
N GLN A 65 -11.93 15.13 11.70
CA GLN A 65 -12.48 15.80 10.53
C GLN A 65 -12.57 14.87 9.32
N LEU A 66 -11.88 13.74 9.35
CA LEU A 66 -11.83 12.76 8.27
C LEU A 66 -12.79 11.62 8.57
N THR A 67 -13.29 10.99 7.52
CA THR A 67 -14.07 9.76 7.65
C THR A 67 -13.42 8.65 6.84
N LEU A 68 -13.20 7.51 7.47
CA LEU A 68 -12.81 6.26 6.81
C LEU A 68 -13.95 5.25 7.02
N LYS A 69 -14.55 4.79 5.92
CA LYS A 69 -15.68 3.86 5.95
C LYS A 69 -15.44 2.71 4.98
N ALA A 70 -15.47 1.49 5.48
CA ALA A 70 -15.42 0.31 4.63
C ALA A 70 -16.75 0.13 3.88
N ASN A 71 -16.68 -0.27 2.61
CA ASN A 71 -17.80 -0.49 1.71
C ASN A 71 -17.82 -1.95 1.26
N GLY A 72 -18.24 -2.87 2.13
CA GLY A 72 -18.36 -4.28 1.81
C GLY A 72 -17.57 -5.21 2.71
N GLU A 73 -17.51 -6.47 2.31
CA GLU A 73 -16.78 -7.51 3.01
C GLU A 73 -15.33 -7.61 2.53
N ALA A 74 -14.48 -8.16 3.39
CA ALA A 74 -13.09 -8.43 3.04
C ALA A 74 -13.01 -9.45 1.91
N LEU A 75 -12.48 -9.04 0.78
CA LEU A 75 -12.26 -9.90 -0.37
C LEU A 75 -10.93 -10.64 -0.23
N SER A 76 -10.96 -11.93 -0.56
CA SER A 76 -9.77 -12.79 -0.51
C SER A 76 -8.89 -12.67 -1.76
N ASP A 77 -9.06 -11.62 -2.57
CA ASP A 77 -8.52 -11.58 -3.90
C ASP A 77 -7.04 -11.25 -3.98
N ASN A 78 -6.29 -12.19 -4.55
CA ASN A 78 -5.01 -12.01 -5.25
C ASN A 78 -3.93 -11.16 -4.58
N PHE A 79 -4.05 -10.87 -3.29
CA PHE A 79 -2.96 -10.28 -2.55
C PHE A 79 -1.94 -11.38 -2.26
N VAL A 80 -0.94 -11.46 -3.10
CA VAL A 80 0.20 -12.35 -2.86
C VAL A 80 1.15 -11.60 -1.93
N PRO A 81 1.39 -12.10 -0.70
CA PRO A 81 2.40 -11.53 0.16
C PRO A 81 3.74 -11.53 -0.54
N THR A 82 4.55 -10.54 -0.26
CA THR A 82 5.90 -10.48 -0.82
C THR A 82 6.67 -11.75 -0.47
N PRO A 83 7.15 -12.52 -1.43
CA PRO A 83 8.11 -13.57 -1.15
C PRO A 83 9.43 -12.93 -0.63
N PRO A 84 10.26 -13.66 0.02
CA PRO A 84 10.17 -15.06 0.24
C PRO A 84 9.81 -15.27 1.69
N PHE A 85 8.77 -15.86 1.86
CA PHE A 85 8.63 -16.53 3.11
C PHE A 85 9.38 -17.85 2.99
N TRP A 86 10.67 -17.78 2.90
CA TRP A 86 11.53 -18.90 3.22
C TRP A 86 11.48 -19.07 4.73
N PHE A 87 10.29 -19.37 5.18
CA PHE A 87 10.11 -19.96 6.48
C PHE A 87 10.68 -21.35 6.33
N GLY A 88 11.87 -21.62 6.72
CA GLY A 88 12.33 -22.98 6.88
C GLY A 88 11.29 -23.81 7.67
N GLU A 89 11.60 -25.02 8.05
CA GLU A 89 10.68 -25.91 8.78
C GLU A 89 9.93 -25.25 9.94
N LYS A 90 10.48 -24.21 10.57
CA LYS A 90 9.83 -23.43 11.62
C LYS A 90 8.63 -22.58 11.16
N GLY A 91 8.57 -22.21 9.89
CA GLY A 91 7.46 -21.43 9.36
C GLY A 91 6.16 -22.22 9.22
N PHE A 92 6.22 -23.53 9.09
CA PHE A 92 5.04 -24.39 8.99
C PHE A 92 4.33 -24.60 10.32
N ALA A 93 4.93 -24.24 11.44
CA ALA A 93 4.32 -24.36 12.76
C ALA A 93 3.45 -23.18 13.18
N ALA A 94 3.49 -22.07 12.42
CA ALA A 94 2.69 -20.88 12.69
C ALA A 94 1.51 -20.79 11.71
N ALA A 95 0.38 -20.22 12.16
CA ALA A 95 -0.72 -19.89 11.28
C ALA A 95 -0.23 -18.88 10.22
N MET A 96 -0.49 -19.17 8.95
CA MET A 96 -0.15 -18.25 7.86
C MET A 96 -1.11 -17.05 7.88
N PRO A 97 -0.62 -15.82 7.84
CA PRO A 97 -1.48 -14.65 7.71
C PRO A 97 -2.34 -14.74 6.45
N ILE A 98 -3.62 -14.44 6.58
CA ILE A 98 -4.57 -14.51 5.47
C ILE A 98 -4.65 -13.13 4.80
N PRO A 99 -4.18 -12.97 3.55
CA PRO A 99 -4.24 -11.70 2.85
C PRO A 99 -5.69 -11.33 2.51
N ARG A 100 -6.02 -10.06 2.69
CA ARG A 100 -7.35 -9.52 2.41
C ARG A 100 -7.24 -8.12 1.82
N GLU A 101 -8.24 -7.77 1.01
CA GLU A 101 -8.43 -6.43 0.49
C GLU A 101 -9.89 -6.01 0.72
N ILE A 102 -10.10 -4.77 1.19
CA ILE A 102 -11.44 -4.24 1.47
C ILE A 102 -11.61 -2.92 0.74
N PRO A 103 -12.67 -2.74 -0.05
CA PRO A 103 -13.01 -1.44 -0.58
C PRO A 103 -13.50 -0.52 0.55
N ALA A 104 -13.04 0.72 0.53
CA ALA A 104 -13.41 1.73 1.51
C ALA A 104 -13.52 3.11 0.85
N GLU A 105 -14.06 4.06 1.59
CA GLU A 105 -14.13 5.46 1.20
C GLU A 105 -13.46 6.33 2.26
N ILE A 106 -12.68 7.30 1.79
CA ILE A 106 -12.13 8.36 2.62
C ILE A 106 -12.74 9.67 2.19
N THR A 107 -13.37 10.37 3.13
CA THR A 107 -13.92 11.70 2.92
C THR A 107 -13.04 12.73 3.60
N VAL A 108 -12.57 13.71 2.83
CA VAL A 108 -11.72 14.81 3.27
C VAL A 108 -12.49 16.12 3.10
N PRO A 109 -12.62 16.98 4.14
CA PRO A 109 -13.32 18.28 4.03
C PRO A 109 -12.62 19.21 3.02
N PRO A 110 -13.37 20.17 2.44
CA PRO A 110 -12.77 21.30 1.72
C PRO A 110 -11.85 22.10 2.67
N LYS A 111 -10.74 22.60 2.18
CA LYS A 111 -9.76 23.38 2.95
C LYS A 111 -8.98 22.59 4.01
N TYR A 112 -9.01 21.27 3.97
CA TYR A 112 -8.13 20.47 4.83
C TYR A 112 -6.68 20.66 4.40
N ALA A 113 -5.79 20.92 5.36
CA ALA A 113 -4.38 21.17 5.08
C ALA A 113 -3.67 19.89 4.60
N PRO A 114 -2.77 19.97 3.60
CA PRO A 114 -1.96 18.84 3.19
C PRO A 114 -1.12 18.30 4.36
N GLN A 115 -1.24 17.01 4.64
CA GLN A 115 -0.47 16.33 5.70
C GLN A 115 -0.52 14.81 5.56
N LEU A 116 0.33 14.13 6.33
CA LEU A 116 0.24 12.69 6.54
C LEU A 116 -0.76 12.40 7.66
N VAL A 117 -1.60 11.40 7.45
CA VAL A 117 -2.63 10.99 8.40
C VAL A 117 -2.47 9.50 8.68
N HIS A 118 -2.60 9.13 9.94
CA HIS A 118 -2.53 7.76 10.39
C HIS A 118 -3.90 7.10 10.39
N TRP A 119 -3.93 5.81 10.07
CA TRP A 119 -5.12 4.99 10.16
C TRP A 119 -4.79 3.62 10.74
N GLN A 120 -5.76 2.96 11.32
CA GLN A 120 -5.64 1.65 11.93
C GLN A 120 -6.92 0.84 11.73
N VAL A 121 -6.79 -0.45 11.92
CA VAL A 121 -7.92 -1.38 11.98
C VAL A 121 -7.83 -2.23 13.25
N ALA A 122 -8.97 -2.67 13.76
CA ALA A 122 -9.03 -3.59 14.89
C ALA A 122 -10.17 -4.59 14.72
N ASN A 123 -10.03 -5.75 15.34
CA ASN A 123 -11.07 -6.76 15.46
C ASN A 123 -11.06 -7.36 16.88
N ALA A 124 -11.83 -8.41 17.14
CA ALA A 124 -11.87 -9.07 18.44
C ALA A 124 -10.51 -9.63 18.91
N ASN A 125 -9.55 -9.83 17.99
CA ASN A 125 -8.22 -10.39 18.28
C ASN A 125 -7.16 -9.31 18.59
N GLY A 126 -7.47 -8.04 18.35
CA GLY A 126 -6.58 -6.92 18.63
C GLY A 126 -6.58 -5.83 17.56
N SER A 127 -5.66 -4.88 17.69
CA SER A 127 -5.46 -3.78 16.75
C SER A 127 -4.23 -4.02 15.86
N SER A 128 -4.29 -3.46 14.67
CA SER A 128 -3.15 -3.43 13.75
C SER A 128 -2.06 -2.45 14.18
N GLY A 129 -0.90 -2.51 13.54
CA GLY A 129 0.00 -1.37 13.43
C GLY A 129 -0.66 -0.19 12.71
N THR A 130 0.06 0.91 12.62
CA THR A 130 -0.43 2.14 12.00
C THR A 130 -0.09 2.19 10.52
N GLY A 131 -1.10 2.38 9.67
CA GLY A 131 -0.94 2.75 8.27
C GLY A 131 -0.87 4.26 8.09
N VAL A 132 -0.36 4.71 6.96
CA VAL A 132 -0.22 6.13 6.61
C VAL A 132 -0.89 6.40 5.26
N LEU A 133 -1.62 7.50 5.17
CA LEU A 133 -2.08 8.09 3.93
C LEU A 133 -1.66 9.56 3.86
N ALA A 134 -1.57 10.12 2.67
CA ALA A 134 -1.29 11.55 2.50
C ALA A 134 -2.52 12.28 1.97
N ILE A 135 -2.72 13.50 2.47
CA ILE A 135 -3.72 14.42 1.95
C ILE A 135 -2.99 15.55 1.23
N THR A 136 -3.49 15.93 0.06
CA THR A 136 -2.87 16.94 -0.80
C THR A 136 -3.88 17.90 -1.40
N SER A 137 -3.40 19.07 -1.77
CA SER A 137 -4.14 20.01 -2.64
C SER A 137 -3.75 19.91 -4.12
N THR A 138 -2.68 19.16 -4.43
CA THR A 138 -2.25 18.90 -5.81
C THR A 138 -3.26 18.01 -6.53
N PRO A 139 -3.64 18.31 -7.78
CA PRO A 139 -4.48 17.40 -8.57
C PRO A 139 -3.91 16.00 -8.62
N GLN A 140 -4.78 14.99 -8.46
CA GLN A 140 -4.39 13.59 -8.44
C GLN A 140 -4.97 12.85 -9.63
N THR A 141 -4.20 11.91 -10.16
CA THR A 141 -4.63 10.91 -11.13
C THR A 141 -4.16 9.52 -10.70
N LEU A 142 -4.78 8.49 -11.25
CA LEU A 142 -4.35 7.12 -11.04
C LEU A 142 -3.45 6.68 -12.18
N GLU A 143 -2.54 5.77 -11.87
CA GLU A 143 -1.80 5.03 -12.85
C GLU A 143 -2.76 4.23 -13.74
N ASP A 144 -2.53 4.27 -15.06
CA ASP A 144 -3.17 3.40 -16.04
C ASP A 144 -2.32 2.13 -16.25
N ARG A 145 -2.67 1.08 -15.53
CA ARG A 145 -1.89 -0.17 -15.42
C ARG A 145 -1.93 -1.08 -16.65
N TYR A 146 -2.75 -0.76 -17.64
CA TYR A 146 -2.97 -1.59 -18.82
C TYR A 146 -2.36 -0.99 -20.09
N ARG A 147 -1.32 -0.16 -19.93
CA ARG A 147 -0.66 0.50 -21.06
C ARG A 147 0.71 -0.09 -21.34
N ASP A 148 0.99 -0.29 -22.60
CA ASP A 148 2.34 -0.57 -23.09
C ASP A 148 3.16 0.72 -23.27
N GLU A 149 2.47 1.84 -23.56
CA GLU A 149 3.06 3.16 -23.74
C GLU A 149 3.08 4.00 -22.45
N PRO A 150 3.99 4.98 -22.33
CA PRO A 150 4.02 5.88 -21.19
C PRO A 150 2.67 6.59 -20.97
N GLN A 151 2.23 6.69 -19.72
CA GLN A 151 1.02 7.43 -19.37
C GLN A 151 1.24 8.93 -19.56
N ARG A 152 0.39 9.56 -20.38
CA ARG A 152 0.46 11.00 -20.62
C ARG A 152 -0.14 11.82 -19.50
N LEU A 153 0.67 12.75 -18.97
CA LEU A 153 0.26 13.72 -17.96
C LEU A 153 -0.07 15.05 -18.68
N ALA A 154 -1.35 15.35 -18.75
CA ALA A 154 -1.83 16.49 -19.56
C ALA A 154 -1.44 17.86 -18.97
N LYS A 155 -1.28 17.95 -17.65
CA LYS A 155 -0.97 19.20 -16.93
C LYS A 155 -0.09 18.93 -15.73
N LEU A 156 0.81 19.87 -15.43
CA LEU A 156 1.61 19.92 -14.21
C LEU A 156 1.23 21.17 -13.38
N PRO A 157 1.29 21.11 -12.04
CA PRO A 157 1.65 19.95 -11.24
C PRO A 157 0.52 18.90 -11.17
N VAL A 158 0.88 17.65 -11.03
CA VAL A 158 -0.04 16.52 -10.82
C VAL A 158 0.65 15.45 -9.99
N GLY A 159 -0.07 14.80 -9.07
CA GLY A 159 0.36 13.59 -8.42
C GLY A 159 -0.22 12.37 -9.13
N VAL A 160 0.56 11.31 -9.23
CA VAL A 160 0.13 10.03 -9.80
C VAL A 160 0.22 8.97 -8.73
N SER A 161 -0.92 8.42 -8.33
CA SER A 161 -0.96 7.26 -7.45
C SER A 161 -0.86 5.98 -8.27
N GLY A 162 0.21 5.23 -8.07
CA GLY A 162 0.51 3.99 -8.76
C GLY A 162 0.99 2.89 -7.82
N ARG A 163 1.32 1.74 -8.40
CA ARG A 163 1.92 0.61 -7.68
C ARG A 163 2.78 -0.26 -8.60
N LEU A 164 3.98 -0.60 -8.14
CA LEU A 164 4.81 -1.62 -8.77
C LEU A 164 4.30 -3.01 -8.37
N SER A 165 3.38 -3.56 -9.16
CA SER A 165 2.61 -4.76 -8.80
C SER A 165 3.34 -6.06 -9.11
N LYS A 166 4.35 -6.01 -9.97
CA LYS A 166 5.09 -7.17 -10.49
C LYS A 166 6.58 -6.99 -10.31
N ILE A 167 7.28 -8.11 -10.25
CA ILE A 167 8.74 -8.13 -10.36
C ILE A 167 9.15 -7.55 -11.72
N ALA A 168 10.18 -6.73 -11.73
CA ALA A 168 10.72 -6.04 -12.89
C ALA A 168 9.75 -5.04 -13.57
N GLU A 169 8.72 -4.59 -12.85
CA GLU A 169 7.83 -3.53 -13.34
C GLU A 169 8.57 -2.18 -13.38
N VAL A 170 8.35 -1.46 -14.47
CA VAL A 170 8.86 -0.11 -14.67
C VAL A 170 7.70 0.76 -15.14
N ASP A 171 7.25 1.66 -14.30
CA ASP A 171 6.19 2.61 -14.65
C ASP A 171 6.77 3.79 -15.42
N ARG A 172 6.00 4.26 -16.41
CA ARG A 172 6.43 5.30 -17.33
C ARG A 172 5.39 6.39 -17.46
N TYR A 173 5.83 7.63 -17.28
CA TYR A 173 5.00 8.83 -17.35
C TYR A 173 5.60 9.82 -18.33
N GLU A 174 4.78 10.36 -19.21
CA GLU A 174 5.20 11.32 -20.23
C GLU A 174 4.49 12.65 -20.01
N PHE A 175 5.23 13.75 -20.13
CA PHE A 175 4.65 15.09 -20.17
C PHE A 175 5.35 15.97 -21.20
N VAL A 176 4.63 17.01 -21.63
CA VAL A 176 5.18 18.07 -22.47
C VAL A 176 5.32 19.34 -21.61
N ALA A 177 6.53 19.88 -21.53
CA ALA A 177 6.77 21.09 -20.76
C ALA A 177 6.03 22.30 -21.38
N SER A 178 5.16 22.94 -20.59
CA SER A 178 4.40 24.11 -21.07
C SER A 178 5.27 25.38 -21.17
N LYS A 179 6.35 25.46 -20.42
CA LYS A 179 7.32 26.57 -20.38
C LYS A 179 8.72 26.06 -20.08
N THR A 180 9.72 26.80 -20.50
CA THR A 180 11.11 26.57 -20.10
C THR A 180 11.30 26.91 -18.61
N GLY A 181 12.02 26.06 -17.88
CA GLY A 181 12.24 26.23 -16.44
C GLY A 181 12.76 24.95 -15.80
N THR A 182 12.40 24.75 -14.53
CA THR A 182 12.76 23.56 -13.76
C THR A 182 11.50 22.78 -13.41
N VAL A 183 11.55 21.46 -13.54
CA VAL A 183 10.54 20.52 -13.04
C VAL A 183 11.16 19.71 -11.92
N THR A 184 10.40 19.49 -10.86
CA THR A 184 10.76 18.60 -9.76
C THR A 184 9.82 17.40 -9.77
N VAL A 185 10.40 16.22 -9.74
CA VAL A 185 9.69 14.94 -9.55
C VAL A 185 10.03 14.45 -8.15
N THR A 186 9.00 14.15 -7.36
CA THR A 186 9.15 13.63 -6.00
C THR A 186 8.41 12.32 -5.89
N LEU A 187 9.09 11.28 -5.44
CA LEU A 187 8.47 10.03 -5.05
C LEU A 187 7.98 10.13 -3.61
N MET A 188 6.82 9.58 -3.34
CA MET A 188 6.29 9.36 -2.00
C MET A 188 5.93 7.89 -1.85
N ALA A 189 6.72 7.13 -1.13
CA ALA A 189 6.49 5.72 -0.81
C ALA A 189 6.95 5.40 0.62
N ARG A 190 8.18 5.71 0.99
CA ARG A 190 8.72 5.48 2.33
C ARG A 190 7.94 6.23 3.42
N ARG A 191 7.58 7.47 3.15
CA ARG A 191 6.73 8.28 4.06
C ARG A 191 5.33 7.71 4.24
N LEU A 192 4.88 6.85 3.32
CA LEU A 192 3.61 6.12 3.41
C LEU A 192 3.76 4.76 4.12
N GLY A 193 4.95 4.43 4.61
CA GLY A 193 5.25 3.15 5.25
C GLY A 193 5.56 2.02 4.27
N VAL A 194 5.69 2.31 2.98
CA VAL A 194 5.95 1.32 1.93
C VAL A 194 7.44 1.03 1.81
N ASN A 195 7.81 -0.25 1.75
CA ASN A 195 9.21 -0.68 1.61
C ASN A 195 9.69 -0.68 0.15
N LEU A 196 9.40 0.40 -0.58
CA LEU A 196 9.84 0.65 -1.95
C LEU A 196 11.13 1.47 -1.94
N ASN A 197 12.18 0.98 -2.60
CA ASN A 197 13.41 1.70 -2.87
C ASN A 197 13.36 2.23 -4.30
N GLY A 198 12.75 3.40 -4.47
CA GLY A 198 12.44 3.91 -5.80
C GLY A 198 13.66 4.48 -6.52
N VAL A 199 13.78 4.12 -7.79
CA VAL A 199 14.70 4.72 -8.75
C VAL A 199 13.89 5.58 -9.71
N ILE A 200 14.23 6.86 -9.82
CA ILE A 200 13.64 7.79 -10.79
C ILE A 200 14.67 8.05 -11.88
N GLN A 201 14.30 7.78 -13.12
CA GLN A 201 15.07 8.20 -14.29
C GLN A 201 14.23 9.18 -15.12
N VAL A 202 14.89 10.14 -15.73
CA VAL A 202 14.26 11.12 -16.62
C VAL A 202 14.98 11.11 -17.96
N HIS A 203 14.22 10.98 -19.03
CA HIS A 203 14.70 11.01 -20.40
C HIS A 203 14.08 12.17 -21.19
N ASP A 204 14.83 12.72 -22.13
CA ASP A 204 14.31 13.69 -23.09
C ASP A 204 13.61 13.03 -24.31
N ALA A 205 13.24 13.83 -25.30
CA ALA A 205 12.52 13.36 -26.49
C ALA A 205 13.35 12.41 -27.37
N ASP A 206 14.66 12.45 -27.26
CA ASP A 206 15.63 11.62 -28.00
C ASP A 206 16.08 10.40 -27.17
N ASP A 207 15.37 10.09 -26.08
CA ASP A 207 15.65 9.01 -25.12
C ASP A 207 17.00 9.17 -24.39
N LYS A 208 17.53 10.37 -24.37
CA LYS A 208 18.76 10.67 -23.62
C LYS A 208 18.46 10.78 -22.14
N LEU A 209 19.19 10.03 -21.32
CA LEU A 209 19.11 10.10 -19.88
C LEU A 209 19.60 11.45 -19.36
N LEU A 210 18.71 12.18 -18.67
CA LEU A 210 18.99 13.48 -18.04
C LEU A 210 19.25 13.34 -16.54
N VAL A 211 18.53 12.47 -15.88
CA VAL A 211 18.62 12.21 -14.43
C VAL A 211 18.50 10.74 -14.17
N ASP A 212 19.35 10.24 -13.27
CA ASP A 212 19.27 8.91 -12.67
C ASP A 212 19.46 9.05 -11.16
N SER A 213 18.45 8.76 -10.39
CA SER A 213 18.50 8.94 -8.93
C SER A 213 17.79 7.81 -8.23
N ALA A 214 18.52 7.11 -7.39
CA ALA A 214 18.02 6.05 -6.53
C ALA A 214 17.89 6.52 -5.08
N ASP A 215 16.93 5.94 -4.35
CA ASP A 215 16.88 6.04 -2.90
C ASP A 215 18.03 5.23 -2.28
N THR A 216 19.09 5.91 -1.91
CA THR A 216 20.28 5.28 -1.31
C THR A 216 20.27 5.30 0.22
N LEU A 217 19.36 6.02 0.84
CA LEU A 217 19.33 6.26 2.29
C LEU A 217 18.05 5.81 2.98
N GLY A 218 17.16 5.09 2.28
CA GLY A 218 15.87 4.67 2.82
C GLY A 218 14.85 5.81 2.95
N HIS A 219 15.02 6.87 2.19
CA HIS A 219 14.12 8.02 2.08
C HIS A 219 13.51 8.11 0.69
N ASP A 220 12.40 8.82 0.57
CA ASP A 220 11.79 9.11 -0.72
C ASP A 220 12.72 9.99 -1.59
N THR A 221 12.84 9.63 -2.85
CA THR A 221 13.68 10.33 -3.84
C THR A 221 12.98 11.57 -4.38
N SER A 222 13.75 12.66 -4.56
CA SER A 222 13.27 13.86 -5.23
C SER A 222 14.36 14.40 -6.16
N VAL A 223 14.02 14.64 -7.41
CA VAL A 223 14.93 15.11 -8.44
C VAL A 223 14.41 16.35 -9.14
N SER A 224 15.30 17.28 -9.47
CA SER A 224 14.99 18.50 -10.22
C SER A 224 15.86 18.57 -11.47
N PHE A 225 15.25 18.92 -12.59
CA PHE A 225 15.94 19.05 -13.88
C PHE A 225 15.38 20.18 -14.71
N ALA A 226 16.19 20.69 -15.63
CA ALA A 226 15.81 21.75 -16.55
C ALA A 226 14.95 21.19 -17.68
N VAL A 227 13.90 21.93 -18.04
CA VAL A 227 13.03 21.61 -19.16
C VAL A 227 12.93 22.78 -20.13
N THR A 228 12.74 22.47 -21.42
CA THR A 228 12.50 23.45 -22.48
C THR A 228 11.04 23.40 -22.90
N ALA A 229 10.42 24.56 -23.09
CA ALA A 229 9.03 24.66 -23.54
C ALA A 229 8.77 23.82 -24.80
N LYS A 230 7.61 23.15 -24.83
CA LYS A 230 7.13 22.27 -25.92
C LYS A 230 7.95 20.98 -26.12
N GLN A 231 9.00 20.74 -25.33
CA GLN A 231 9.73 19.48 -25.34
C GLN A 231 9.03 18.42 -24.50
N ARG A 232 9.16 17.17 -24.92
CA ARG A 232 8.64 15.97 -24.26
C ARG A 232 9.69 15.40 -23.34
N TYR A 233 9.24 14.89 -22.20
CA TYR A 233 10.08 14.22 -21.21
C TYR A 233 9.37 12.98 -20.70
N THR A 234 10.12 11.91 -20.49
CA THR A 234 9.63 10.66 -19.91
C THR A 234 10.27 10.44 -18.55
N VAL A 235 9.45 10.21 -17.55
CA VAL A 235 9.86 9.82 -16.20
C VAL A 235 9.59 8.34 -16.03
N THR A 236 10.58 7.58 -15.58
CA THR A 236 10.40 6.17 -15.22
C THR A 236 10.58 5.97 -13.72
N LEU A 237 9.86 5.00 -13.18
CA LEU A 237 9.96 4.58 -11.79
C LEU A 237 10.04 3.06 -11.71
N HIS A 238 11.01 2.54 -10.96
CA HIS A 238 11.11 1.14 -10.60
C HIS A 238 11.73 0.98 -9.20
N ASP A 239 11.65 -0.20 -8.63
CA ASP A 239 12.37 -0.53 -7.39
C ASP A 239 13.83 -0.88 -7.73
N VAL A 240 14.79 -0.46 -6.91
CA VAL A 240 16.24 -0.67 -7.14
C VAL A 240 16.61 -2.15 -7.30
N ASP A 241 15.90 -3.03 -6.59
CA ASP A 241 16.10 -4.49 -6.69
C ASP A 241 15.07 -5.13 -7.65
N PHE A 242 14.35 -4.32 -8.41
CA PHE A 242 13.26 -4.76 -9.30
C PHE A 242 12.20 -5.61 -8.60
N ARG A 243 11.96 -5.36 -7.31
CA ARG A 243 10.87 -5.98 -6.56
C ARG A 243 9.55 -5.36 -6.97
N GLY A 244 8.47 -6.09 -6.73
CA GLY A 244 7.12 -5.59 -6.92
C GLY A 244 6.09 -6.49 -6.25
N ASN A 245 5.03 -5.88 -5.74
CA ASN A 245 3.83 -6.52 -5.24
C ASN A 245 2.71 -5.48 -5.05
N ARG A 246 1.51 -5.94 -4.70
CA ARG A 246 0.36 -5.02 -4.53
C ARG A 246 0.53 -3.96 -3.44
N ALA A 247 1.41 -4.19 -2.46
CA ALA A 247 1.69 -3.25 -1.39
C ALA A 247 2.75 -2.19 -1.78
N PHE A 248 3.40 -2.29 -2.94
CA PHE A 248 4.38 -1.30 -3.40
C PHE A 248 3.67 -0.10 -4.03
N VAL A 249 2.81 0.53 -3.23
CA VAL A 249 2.08 1.74 -3.63
C VAL A 249 2.96 2.98 -3.52
N TYR A 250 2.72 3.97 -4.39
CA TYR A 250 3.45 5.24 -4.41
C TYR A 250 2.59 6.40 -4.92
N ASN A 251 3.13 7.59 -4.78
CA ASN A 251 2.62 8.78 -5.44
C ASN A 251 3.78 9.64 -5.96
#